data_ead13ba09292f2ec6bd9508c4c35d3f8
#
_entry.id   ead13ba09292f2ec6bd9508c4c35d3f8
#
_cell.length_a   1.000
_cell.length_b   1.000
_cell.length_c   1.000
_cell.angle_alpha   90.00
_cell.angle_beta   90.00
_cell.angle_gamma   90.00
#
_symmetry.space_group_name_H-M   'P 1'
#
loop_
_entity.id
_entity.type
_entity.pdbx_description
1 polymer ?
#
loop_
_entity_poly.entity_id
_entity_poly.type
_entity_poly.pdbx_seq_one_letter_code
_entity_poly.pdbx_strand_id
1 'polypeptide(L)'
;MTVSPVNPLFPDMPDWQQKATDNLWPPYTQMRTTPIGLPVVEAEGVRIKLADGRILIDGVSSWWSVCHGYRHPHIEQAVISQLQKLPHIMLGGYQHEPAALLARRLADICPGELNHVFFTDSGSVAIEVGMKMAIQFWLNNGVKGRHKFIHFRGGYHGDTFATMAVCDPEEGMHSHFSGVLTPQILAELPVNDELYELLDKQMASHADEVAGLLIEPLVQGAGGMVFHSEEVLKKIAALCKKHDILLIADEIMTGLGRLGDMVACQRADVIPDIITFSKTLTGGTVPLAATIASRRIFEAFLDDDPSKALMHGPTFMGNPIGCAAAIASLDLF
;
A
#
# COMPACT_ATOMS: atom_id res chain seq x y z
N MET A 1 -36.63 5.37 -7.71
CA MET A 1 -35.96 5.00 -8.99
C MET A 1 -34.58 4.51 -8.65
N THR A 2 -34.20 3.33 -9.10
CA THR A 2 -32.82 2.83 -8.94
C THR A 2 -31.87 3.76 -9.66
N VAL A 3 -30.79 4.13 -9.03
CA VAL A 3 -29.78 5.07 -9.55
C VAL A 3 -28.95 4.38 -10.64
N SER A 4 -28.61 3.11 -10.44
CA SER A 4 -27.80 2.30 -11.37
C SER A 4 -28.65 1.38 -12.25
N PRO A 5 -28.29 1.16 -13.52
CA PRO A 5 -28.99 0.22 -14.40
C PRO A 5 -28.80 -1.23 -13.92
N VAL A 6 -29.80 -2.06 -14.17
CA VAL A 6 -29.72 -3.49 -13.91
C VAL A 6 -28.54 -4.10 -14.67
N ASN A 7 -27.80 -5.00 -14.03
CA ASN A 7 -26.69 -5.67 -14.68
C ASN A 7 -27.23 -6.67 -15.73
N PRO A 8 -26.89 -6.54 -17.02
CA PRO A 8 -27.39 -7.44 -18.06
C PRO A 8 -26.92 -8.90 -17.87
N LEU A 9 -25.84 -9.12 -17.14
CA LEU A 9 -25.34 -10.45 -16.80
C LEU A 9 -26.08 -11.07 -15.59
N PHE A 10 -26.87 -10.26 -14.86
CA PHE A 10 -27.66 -10.68 -13.72
C PHE A 10 -28.96 -9.86 -13.63
N PRO A 11 -29.96 -10.18 -14.50
CA PRO A 11 -31.18 -9.40 -14.58
C PRO A 11 -32.08 -9.57 -13.35
N ASP A 12 -32.09 -10.75 -12.71
CA ASP A 12 -32.92 -11.10 -11.56
C ASP A 12 -32.14 -10.86 -10.25
N MET A 13 -32.16 -9.61 -9.78
CA MET A 13 -31.45 -9.24 -8.54
C MET A 13 -32.05 -9.92 -7.31
N PRO A 14 -31.22 -10.47 -6.39
CA PRO A 14 -31.72 -10.95 -5.11
C PRO A 14 -32.30 -9.81 -4.26
N ASP A 15 -33.24 -10.14 -3.40
CA ASP A 15 -34.01 -9.18 -2.60
C ASP A 15 -33.13 -8.24 -1.76
N TRP A 16 -32.04 -8.74 -1.18
CA TRP A 16 -31.11 -7.93 -0.40
C TRP A 16 -30.38 -6.88 -1.26
N GLN A 17 -30.01 -7.23 -2.50
CA GLN A 17 -29.34 -6.31 -3.42
C GLN A 17 -30.32 -5.24 -3.92
N GLN A 18 -31.53 -5.65 -4.27
CA GLN A 18 -32.59 -4.76 -4.73
C GLN A 18 -32.93 -3.69 -3.68
N LYS A 19 -32.99 -4.08 -2.39
CA LYS A 19 -33.26 -3.16 -1.27
C LYS A 19 -32.12 -2.22 -0.94
N ALA A 20 -30.89 -2.57 -1.25
CA ALA A 20 -29.69 -1.82 -0.84
C ALA A 20 -29.00 -1.06 -1.98
N THR A 21 -29.39 -1.25 -3.23
CA THR A 21 -28.72 -0.68 -4.40
C THR A 21 -28.56 0.84 -4.34
N ASP A 22 -29.60 1.55 -3.89
CA ASP A 22 -29.58 3.02 -3.81
C ASP A 22 -28.78 3.54 -2.58
N ASN A 23 -28.41 2.65 -1.67
CA ASN A 23 -27.69 3.00 -0.44
C ASN A 23 -26.20 2.66 -0.49
N LEU A 24 -25.78 1.73 -1.35
CA LEU A 24 -24.38 1.34 -1.50
C LEU A 24 -23.72 2.13 -2.63
N TRP A 25 -22.66 2.86 -2.29
CA TRP A 25 -21.85 3.60 -3.26
C TRP A 25 -20.54 2.86 -3.52
N PRO A 26 -20.47 2.07 -4.62
CA PRO A 26 -19.25 1.32 -4.96
C PRO A 26 -18.10 2.25 -5.38
N PRO A 27 -16.83 1.80 -5.21
CA PRO A 27 -15.67 2.57 -5.63
C PRO A 27 -15.63 2.75 -7.15
N TYR A 28 -15.12 3.92 -7.61
CA TYR A 28 -14.90 4.25 -9.05
C TYR A 28 -16.13 4.06 -9.94
N THR A 29 -17.33 4.20 -9.39
CA THR A 29 -18.59 3.89 -10.07
C THR A 29 -19.38 5.14 -10.38
N GLN A 30 -19.73 5.32 -11.69
CA GLN A 30 -20.74 6.30 -12.09
C GLN A 30 -22.13 5.64 -11.93
N MET A 31 -22.81 5.96 -10.82
CA MET A 31 -24.06 5.31 -10.41
C MET A 31 -25.18 5.35 -11.45
N ARG A 32 -25.16 6.29 -12.38
CA ARG A 32 -26.19 6.44 -13.42
C ARG A 32 -26.01 5.52 -14.61
N THR A 33 -24.77 5.18 -14.95
CA THR A 33 -24.42 4.48 -16.20
C THR A 33 -23.77 3.13 -15.99
N THR A 34 -23.13 2.92 -14.83
CA THR A 34 -22.48 1.65 -14.52
C THR A 34 -23.52 0.63 -14.05
N PRO A 35 -23.56 -0.58 -14.62
CA PRO A 35 -24.44 -1.64 -14.13
C PRO A 35 -24.18 -1.98 -12.68
N ILE A 36 -25.25 -2.36 -11.97
CA ILE A 36 -25.15 -2.85 -10.59
C ILE A 36 -24.17 -4.03 -10.53
N GLY A 37 -23.34 -4.09 -9.48
CA GLY A 37 -22.38 -5.17 -9.27
C GLY A 37 -23.01 -6.55 -9.23
N LEU A 38 -22.26 -7.58 -9.59
CA LEU A 38 -22.71 -8.97 -9.50
C LEU A 38 -22.92 -9.39 -8.03
N PRO A 39 -24.03 -10.08 -7.69
CA PRO A 39 -24.31 -10.47 -6.31
C PRO A 39 -23.54 -11.72 -5.91
N VAL A 40 -22.39 -11.53 -5.27
CA VAL A 40 -21.54 -12.60 -4.73
C VAL A 40 -22.10 -13.05 -3.37
N VAL A 41 -22.24 -14.36 -3.16
CA VAL A 41 -22.76 -14.96 -1.92
C VAL A 41 -21.73 -15.83 -1.21
N GLU A 42 -20.74 -16.34 -1.93
CA GLU A 42 -19.72 -17.24 -1.39
C GLU A 42 -18.43 -17.13 -2.22
N ALA A 43 -17.28 -17.39 -1.61
CA ALA A 43 -16.03 -17.52 -2.30
C ALA A 43 -15.15 -18.60 -1.66
N GLU A 44 -14.46 -19.42 -2.49
CA GLU A 44 -13.56 -20.48 -2.03
C GLU A 44 -12.44 -20.72 -3.06
N GLY A 45 -11.20 -20.84 -2.61
CA GLY A 45 -10.05 -20.98 -3.49
C GLY A 45 -9.97 -19.81 -4.48
N VAL A 46 -10.06 -20.09 -5.77
CA VAL A 46 -10.05 -19.05 -6.83
C VAL A 46 -11.45 -18.75 -7.38
N ARG A 47 -12.50 -19.25 -6.75
CA ARG A 47 -13.87 -19.20 -7.25
C ARG A 47 -14.74 -18.31 -6.39
N ILE A 48 -15.60 -17.54 -7.06
CA ILE A 48 -16.68 -16.78 -6.45
C ILE A 48 -18.03 -17.29 -6.96
N LYS A 49 -19.00 -17.44 -6.06
CA LYS A 49 -20.33 -17.94 -6.36
C LYS A 49 -21.34 -16.80 -6.34
N LEU A 50 -22.13 -16.69 -7.39
CA LEU A 50 -23.20 -15.71 -7.51
C LEU A 50 -24.50 -16.24 -6.88
N ALA A 51 -25.43 -15.33 -6.62
CA ALA A 51 -26.73 -15.67 -6.02
C ALA A 51 -27.61 -16.60 -6.88
N ASP A 52 -27.39 -16.65 -8.19
CA ASP A 52 -28.07 -17.57 -9.10
C ASP A 52 -27.40 -18.94 -9.23
N GLY A 53 -26.31 -19.17 -8.47
CA GLY A 53 -25.57 -20.42 -8.46
C GLY A 53 -24.41 -20.51 -9.45
N ARG A 54 -24.25 -19.55 -10.37
CA ARG A 54 -23.06 -19.50 -11.25
C ARG A 54 -21.78 -19.36 -10.45
N ILE A 55 -20.72 -20.00 -10.96
CA ILE A 55 -19.39 -19.93 -10.36
C ILE A 55 -18.45 -19.26 -11.36
N LEU A 56 -17.77 -18.21 -10.91
CA LEU A 56 -16.78 -17.48 -11.68
C LEU A 56 -15.37 -17.72 -11.11
N ILE A 57 -14.35 -17.59 -11.96
CA ILE A 57 -12.95 -17.53 -11.51
C ILE A 57 -12.59 -16.08 -11.29
N ASP A 58 -12.05 -15.75 -10.13
CA ASP A 58 -11.51 -14.43 -9.83
C ASP A 58 -10.10 -14.28 -10.42
N GLY A 59 -10.01 -13.77 -11.64
CA GLY A 59 -8.74 -13.53 -12.33
C GLY A 59 -7.98 -12.29 -11.86
N VAL A 60 -8.59 -11.44 -11.00
CA VAL A 60 -7.96 -10.23 -10.45
C VAL A 60 -7.57 -10.39 -8.97
N SER A 61 -7.89 -11.52 -8.35
CA SER A 61 -7.60 -11.82 -6.95
C SER A 61 -8.04 -10.70 -5.99
N SER A 62 -9.26 -10.17 -6.19
CA SER A 62 -9.80 -9.02 -5.44
C SER A 62 -8.79 -7.87 -5.34
N TRP A 63 -8.40 -7.31 -6.48
CA TRP A 63 -7.37 -6.27 -6.58
C TRP A 63 -6.04 -6.68 -5.95
N TRP A 64 -5.53 -7.87 -6.35
CA TRP A 64 -4.23 -8.44 -5.96
C TRP A 64 -4.09 -8.77 -4.47
N SER A 65 -5.17 -8.86 -3.69
CA SER A 65 -5.09 -9.11 -2.25
C SER A 65 -5.14 -10.61 -1.90
N VAL A 66 -5.94 -11.40 -2.62
CA VAL A 66 -6.17 -12.83 -2.33
C VAL A 66 -5.07 -13.68 -2.96
N CYS A 67 -3.94 -13.87 -2.26
CA CYS A 67 -2.78 -14.61 -2.79
C CYS A 67 -2.84 -16.12 -2.53
N HIS A 68 -3.51 -16.58 -1.48
CA HIS A 68 -3.63 -17.99 -1.10
C HIS A 68 -4.99 -18.61 -1.46
N GLY A 69 -5.82 -17.86 -2.18
CA GLY A 69 -7.23 -18.21 -2.40
C GLY A 69 -8.14 -17.79 -1.25
N TYR A 70 -9.42 -17.69 -1.57
CA TYR A 70 -10.46 -17.35 -0.59
C TYR A 70 -10.60 -18.46 0.45
N ARG A 71 -10.82 -18.07 1.71
CA ARG A 71 -11.11 -18.99 2.82
C ARG A 71 -10.04 -20.06 3.00
N HIS A 72 -8.75 -19.69 2.88
CA HIS A 72 -7.68 -20.63 3.18
C HIS A 72 -7.81 -21.12 4.63
N PRO A 73 -7.91 -22.44 4.91
CA PRO A 73 -8.25 -22.97 6.24
C PRO A 73 -7.32 -22.50 7.35
N HIS A 74 -6.01 -22.36 7.08
CA HIS A 74 -5.01 -21.90 8.04
C HIS A 74 -5.27 -20.45 8.47
N ILE A 75 -5.57 -19.57 7.52
CA ILE A 75 -5.87 -18.15 7.80
C ILE A 75 -7.23 -18.04 8.53
N GLU A 76 -8.25 -18.75 8.03
CA GLU A 76 -9.58 -18.75 8.63
C GLU A 76 -9.53 -19.20 10.11
N GLN A 77 -8.81 -20.28 10.41
CA GLN A 77 -8.65 -20.76 11.79
C GLN A 77 -7.90 -19.78 12.69
N ALA A 78 -6.85 -19.13 12.18
CA ALA A 78 -6.10 -18.11 12.92
C ALA A 78 -6.99 -16.91 13.30
N VAL A 79 -7.81 -16.43 12.35
CA VAL A 79 -8.79 -15.34 12.57
C VAL A 79 -9.82 -15.72 13.61
N ILE A 80 -10.43 -16.90 13.50
CA ILE A 80 -11.44 -17.39 14.45
C ILE A 80 -10.84 -17.49 15.87
N SER A 81 -9.67 -18.10 16.01
CA SER A 81 -9.00 -18.25 17.29
C SER A 81 -8.65 -16.90 17.93
N GLN A 82 -8.16 -15.95 17.12
CA GLN A 82 -7.82 -14.62 17.61
C GLN A 82 -9.05 -13.82 18.02
N LEU A 83 -10.15 -13.92 17.26
CA LEU A 83 -11.42 -13.27 17.59
C LEU A 83 -11.95 -13.71 18.95
N GLN A 84 -11.81 -14.99 19.27
CA GLN A 84 -12.23 -15.56 20.59
C GLN A 84 -11.34 -15.11 21.74
N LYS A 85 -10.04 -14.82 21.48
CA LYS A 85 -9.06 -14.44 22.50
C LYS A 85 -9.04 -12.92 22.77
N LEU A 86 -8.90 -12.13 21.70
CA LEU A 86 -8.79 -10.66 21.77
C LEU A 86 -9.14 -10.05 20.42
N PRO A 87 -10.36 -9.54 20.23
CA PRO A 87 -10.79 -8.98 18.95
C PRO A 87 -10.13 -7.63 18.64
N HIS A 88 -9.90 -6.80 19.66
CA HIS A 88 -9.25 -5.50 19.52
C HIS A 88 -8.73 -4.98 20.86
N ILE A 89 -7.62 -4.26 20.79
CA ILE A 89 -7.10 -3.35 21.82
C ILE A 89 -6.24 -2.27 21.13
N MET A 90 -6.34 -1.02 21.53
CA MET A 90 -5.50 0.05 21.01
C MET A 90 -4.02 -0.18 21.38
N LEU A 91 -3.08 0.13 20.49
CA LEU A 91 -1.63 0.04 20.78
C LEU A 91 -1.11 1.22 21.59
N GLY A 92 -1.90 2.28 21.78
CA GLY A 92 -1.54 3.43 22.60
C GLY A 92 -1.46 3.05 24.10
N GLY A 93 -0.28 2.67 24.56
CA GLY A 93 -0.03 2.23 25.94
C GLY A 93 -0.24 0.73 26.19
N TYR A 94 -0.69 -0.03 25.20
CA TYR A 94 -0.82 -1.49 25.27
C TYR A 94 -0.02 -2.19 24.18
N GLN A 95 0.30 -3.45 24.40
CA GLN A 95 0.92 -4.34 23.42
C GLN A 95 0.21 -5.69 23.45
N HIS A 96 0.21 -6.38 22.32
CA HIS A 96 -0.31 -7.74 22.24
C HIS A 96 0.56 -8.62 21.34
N GLU A 97 0.58 -9.90 21.64
CA GLU A 97 1.45 -10.89 21.01
C GLU A 97 1.36 -10.89 19.47
N PRO A 98 0.17 -10.90 18.80
CA PRO A 98 0.11 -10.91 17.36
C PRO A 98 0.80 -9.70 16.68
N ALA A 99 0.67 -8.48 17.24
CA ALA A 99 1.36 -7.32 16.65
C ALA A 99 2.88 -7.42 16.82
N ALA A 100 3.35 -7.81 18.00
CA ALA A 100 4.79 -7.97 18.26
C ALA A 100 5.41 -9.06 17.37
N LEU A 101 4.75 -10.21 17.24
CA LEU A 101 5.20 -11.31 16.39
C LEU A 101 5.20 -10.93 14.90
N LEU A 102 4.13 -10.29 14.42
CA LEU A 102 4.06 -9.83 13.04
C LEU A 102 5.13 -8.79 12.73
N ALA A 103 5.35 -7.80 13.64
CA ALA A 103 6.40 -6.80 13.47
C ALA A 103 7.78 -7.46 13.34
N ARG A 104 8.07 -8.46 14.18
CA ARG A 104 9.31 -9.23 14.09
C ARG A 104 9.45 -9.97 12.76
N ARG A 105 8.41 -10.68 12.32
CA ARG A 105 8.44 -11.42 11.04
C ARG A 105 8.62 -10.51 9.84
N LEU A 106 7.96 -9.35 9.82
CA LEU A 106 8.14 -8.36 8.75
C LEU A 106 9.56 -7.80 8.73
N ALA A 107 10.15 -7.54 9.90
CA ALA A 107 11.55 -7.12 10.00
C ALA A 107 12.51 -8.20 9.48
N ASP A 108 12.22 -9.49 9.75
CA ASP A 108 13.08 -10.61 9.34
C ASP A 108 13.06 -10.85 7.83
N ILE A 109 11.97 -10.52 7.11
CA ILE A 109 11.89 -10.66 5.65
C ILE A 109 12.40 -9.44 4.90
N CYS A 110 12.46 -8.27 5.53
CA CYS A 110 12.94 -7.04 4.89
C CYS A 110 14.47 -7.02 4.76
N PRO A 111 15.02 -6.42 3.69
CA PRO A 111 16.45 -6.30 3.51
C PRO A 111 17.09 -5.27 4.46
N GLY A 112 18.35 -5.49 4.79
CA GLY A 112 19.18 -4.54 5.57
C GLY A 112 18.66 -4.29 6.98
N GLU A 113 18.54 -3.02 7.35
CA GLU A 113 18.07 -2.58 8.67
C GLU A 113 16.63 -2.01 8.66
N LEU A 114 15.80 -2.47 7.72
CA LEU A 114 14.35 -2.20 7.70
C LEU A 114 13.64 -3.03 8.78
N ASN A 115 13.66 -2.55 10.01
CA ASN A 115 13.26 -3.35 11.18
C ASN A 115 12.36 -2.62 12.20
N HIS A 116 11.83 -1.44 11.83
CA HIS A 116 10.92 -0.67 12.66
C HIS A 116 9.55 -0.56 11.98
N VAL A 117 8.58 -1.34 12.47
CA VAL A 117 7.27 -1.54 11.85
C VAL A 117 6.21 -0.66 12.48
N PHE A 118 5.54 0.14 11.67
CA PHE A 118 4.36 0.93 12.03
C PHE A 118 3.15 0.38 11.28
N PHE A 119 2.13 -0.10 12.00
CA PHE A 119 0.92 -0.65 11.39
C PHE A 119 -0.10 0.44 11.05
N THR A 120 -0.83 0.22 9.95
CA THR A 120 -1.95 1.07 9.50
C THR A 120 -3.09 0.21 8.96
N ASP A 121 -4.21 0.85 8.61
CA ASP A 121 -5.43 0.13 8.21
C ASP A 121 -5.56 -0.05 6.70
N SER A 122 -4.79 0.70 5.90
CA SER A 122 -4.83 0.63 4.43
C SER A 122 -3.49 1.00 3.80
N GLY A 123 -3.30 0.62 2.53
CA GLY A 123 -2.11 0.96 1.75
C GLY A 123 -1.91 2.47 1.61
N SER A 124 -2.97 3.23 1.29
CA SER A 124 -2.88 4.69 1.18
C SER A 124 -2.37 5.32 2.48
N VAL A 125 -2.88 4.88 3.64
CA VAL A 125 -2.42 5.38 4.94
C VAL A 125 -0.98 4.94 5.22
N ALA A 126 -0.56 3.75 4.80
CA ALA A 126 0.84 3.32 4.95
C ALA A 126 1.80 4.23 4.19
N ILE A 127 1.45 4.62 2.96
CA ILE A 127 2.24 5.59 2.18
C ILE A 127 2.24 6.96 2.85
N GLU A 128 1.09 7.46 3.32
CA GLU A 128 1.02 8.74 4.05
C GLU A 128 1.93 8.73 5.29
N VAL A 129 1.97 7.62 6.02
CA VAL A 129 2.87 7.46 7.17
C VAL A 129 4.34 7.46 6.72
N GLY A 130 4.68 6.77 5.63
CA GLY A 130 6.02 6.80 5.04
C GLY A 130 6.45 8.20 4.64
N MET A 131 5.55 8.97 4.01
CA MET A 131 5.79 10.39 3.66
C MET A 131 5.99 11.25 4.92
N LYS A 132 5.17 11.07 5.96
CA LYS A 132 5.34 11.76 7.25
C LYS A 132 6.67 11.41 7.90
N MET A 133 7.06 10.14 7.91
CA MET A 133 8.36 9.71 8.43
C MET A 133 9.51 10.39 7.68
N ALA A 134 9.44 10.48 6.36
CA ALA A 134 10.47 11.11 5.55
C ALA A 134 10.60 12.62 5.83
N ILE A 135 9.48 13.36 5.86
CA ILE A 135 9.49 14.79 6.17
C ILE A 135 10.04 15.02 7.59
N GLN A 136 9.52 14.29 8.56
CA GLN A 136 9.89 14.49 9.96
C GLN A 136 11.32 14.03 10.26
N PHE A 137 11.84 13.02 9.56
CA PHE A 137 13.24 12.63 9.61
C PHE A 137 14.16 13.84 9.36
N TRP A 138 13.89 14.60 8.29
CA TRP A 138 14.67 15.80 7.97
C TRP A 138 14.52 16.87 9.04
N LEU A 139 13.30 17.14 9.48
CA LEU A 139 13.02 18.13 10.52
C LEU A 139 13.71 17.78 11.85
N ASN A 140 13.66 16.53 12.28
CA ASN A 140 14.29 16.06 13.51
C ASN A 140 15.82 16.13 13.45
N ASN A 141 16.39 16.02 12.25
CA ASN A 141 17.84 16.24 11.99
C ASN A 141 18.21 17.71 11.74
N GLY A 142 17.28 18.65 11.94
CA GLY A 142 17.53 20.09 11.80
C GLY A 142 17.49 20.61 10.35
N VAL A 143 17.19 19.77 9.37
CA VAL A 143 17.07 20.14 7.96
C VAL A 143 15.63 20.62 7.69
N LYS A 144 15.50 21.91 7.39
CA LYS A 144 14.22 22.54 7.07
C LYS A 144 14.02 22.64 5.56
N GLY A 145 12.77 22.62 5.10
CA GLY A 145 12.41 22.83 3.69
C GLY A 145 12.17 21.57 2.88
N ARG A 146 12.67 20.41 3.31
CA ARG A 146 12.44 19.14 2.62
C ARG A 146 11.04 18.59 2.92
N HIS A 147 10.09 18.83 2.04
CA HIS A 147 8.69 18.43 2.17
C HIS A 147 8.04 17.99 0.87
N LYS A 148 8.74 18.06 -0.26
CA LYS A 148 8.30 17.54 -1.55
C LYS A 148 8.77 16.11 -1.77
N PHE A 149 8.08 15.45 -2.68
CA PHE A 149 8.39 14.09 -3.11
C PHE A 149 8.57 14.03 -4.61
N ILE A 150 9.53 13.22 -5.06
CA ILE A 150 9.62 12.80 -6.45
C ILE A 150 8.78 11.54 -6.62
N HIS A 151 7.98 11.51 -7.68
CA HIS A 151 7.16 10.36 -8.06
C HIS A 151 7.17 10.19 -9.58
N PHE A 152 6.71 9.06 -10.08
CA PHE A 152 6.84 8.74 -11.49
C PHE A 152 5.51 8.78 -12.23
N ARG A 153 5.59 9.16 -13.53
CA ARG A 153 4.46 9.01 -14.46
C ARG A 153 3.98 7.56 -14.46
N GLY A 154 2.66 7.36 -14.49
CA GLY A 154 2.03 6.06 -14.35
C GLY A 154 2.06 5.49 -12.91
N GLY A 155 2.59 6.20 -11.91
CA GLY A 155 2.60 5.78 -10.53
C GLY A 155 1.24 5.89 -9.85
N TYR A 156 0.92 4.94 -8.96
CA TYR A 156 -0.27 4.97 -8.12
C TYR A 156 0.08 4.54 -6.69
N HIS A 157 -0.24 5.39 -5.73
CA HIS A 157 0.12 5.20 -4.31
C HIS A 157 -1.06 5.29 -3.36
N GLY A 158 -2.28 5.46 -3.87
CA GLY A 158 -3.52 5.50 -3.07
C GLY A 158 -4.43 6.68 -3.37
N ASP A 159 -5.55 6.75 -2.63
CA ASP A 159 -6.65 7.67 -2.86
C ASP A 159 -6.83 8.74 -1.75
N THR A 160 -5.91 8.81 -0.79
CA THR A 160 -5.91 9.88 0.22
C THR A 160 -5.19 11.13 -0.33
N PHE A 161 -5.41 12.31 0.24
CA PHE A 161 -4.94 13.57 -0.35
C PHE A 161 -3.43 13.62 -0.63
N ALA A 162 -2.59 13.14 0.31
CA ALA A 162 -1.15 13.17 0.07
C ALA A 162 -0.72 12.08 -0.94
N THR A 163 -1.34 10.90 -0.92
CA THR A 163 -1.06 9.86 -1.91
C THR A 163 -1.53 10.23 -3.31
N MET A 164 -2.70 10.88 -3.44
CA MET A 164 -3.15 11.43 -4.73
C MET A 164 -2.16 12.43 -5.32
N ALA A 165 -1.49 13.22 -4.48
CA ALA A 165 -0.50 14.20 -4.92
C ALA A 165 0.78 13.57 -5.50
N VAL A 166 1.05 12.30 -5.22
CA VAL A 166 2.19 11.52 -5.74
C VAL A 166 1.77 10.42 -6.73
N CYS A 167 0.49 10.38 -7.14
CA CYS A 167 0.03 9.58 -8.27
C CYS A 167 0.20 10.34 -9.59
N ASP A 168 0.05 9.64 -10.72
CA ASP A 168 0.04 10.30 -12.04
C ASP A 168 -1.05 11.37 -12.12
N PRO A 169 -0.70 12.63 -12.39
CA PRO A 169 -1.68 13.72 -12.40
C PRO A 169 -2.55 13.79 -13.67
N GLU A 170 -2.13 13.17 -14.77
CA GLU A 170 -2.79 13.26 -16.08
C GLU A 170 -3.64 12.01 -16.36
N GLU A 171 -3.05 10.83 -16.24
CA GLU A 171 -3.73 9.55 -16.47
C GLU A 171 -4.41 8.99 -15.22
N GLY A 172 -4.12 9.59 -14.07
CA GLY A 172 -4.69 9.19 -12.78
C GLY A 172 -6.16 9.62 -12.61
N MET A 173 -6.87 8.88 -11.77
CA MET A 173 -8.27 9.15 -11.40
C MET A 173 -8.45 10.45 -10.59
N HIS A 174 -7.36 11.14 -10.29
CA HIS A 174 -7.29 12.22 -9.31
C HIS A 174 -7.26 13.64 -9.92
N SER A 175 -7.35 13.77 -11.24
CA SER A 175 -7.29 15.06 -11.96
C SER A 175 -8.29 16.11 -11.46
N HIS A 176 -9.46 15.69 -10.99
CA HIS A 176 -10.47 16.59 -10.39
C HIS A 176 -9.99 17.27 -9.11
N PHE A 177 -9.02 16.73 -8.41
CA PHE A 177 -8.49 17.25 -7.15
C PHE A 177 -7.22 18.09 -7.32
N SER A 178 -6.71 18.26 -8.53
CA SER A 178 -5.44 18.97 -8.81
C SER A 178 -5.35 20.36 -8.18
N GLY A 179 -6.50 21.06 -8.04
CA GLY A 179 -6.56 22.41 -7.43
C GLY A 179 -6.39 22.44 -5.90
N VAL A 180 -6.44 21.29 -5.23
CA VAL A 180 -6.35 21.20 -3.75
C VAL A 180 -5.18 20.31 -3.29
N LEU A 181 -4.52 19.59 -4.21
CA LEU A 181 -3.35 18.77 -3.90
C LEU A 181 -2.10 19.64 -3.81
N THR A 182 -1.22 19.33 -2.87
CA THR A 182 0.10 19.96 -2.80
C THR A 182 0.96 19.51 -3.98
N PRO A 183 1.45 20.41 -4.83
CA PRO A 183 2.26 20.02 -6.00
C PRO A 183 3.53 19.27 -5.59
N GLN A 184 3.76 18.14 -6.24
CA GLN A 184 4.94 17.29 -6.07
C GLN A 184 5.79 17.31 -7.36
N ILE A 185 6.87 16.56 -7.40
CA ILE A 185 7.82 16.56 -8.53
C ILE A 185 7.61 15.29 -9.36
N LEU A 186 6.95 15.44 -10.49
CA LEU A 186 6.74 14.35 -11.44
C LEU A 186 8.01 14.08 -12.25
N ALA A 187 8.40 12.82 -12.35
CA ALA A 187 9.53 12.35 -13.15
C ALA A 187 9.12 11.24 -14.11
N GLU A 188 9.93 11.00 -15.13
CA GLU A 188 9.81 9.81 -15.98
C GLU A 188 10.68 8.67 -15.42
N LEU A 189 10.23 7.42 -15.58
CA LEU A 189 11.07 6.27 -15.22
C LEU A 189 12.35 6.26 -16.06
N PRO A 190 13.55 6.13 -15.44
CA PRO A 190 14.83 6.22 -16.14
C PRO A 190 15.17 4.94 -16.90
N VAL A 191 14.33 4.59 -17.90
CA VAL A 191 14.47 3.38 -18.72
C VAL A 191 15.57 3.45 -19.78
N ASN A 192 16.14 4.63 -19.99
CA ASN A 192 17.29 4.86 -20.87
C ASN A 192 18.22 5.93 -20.28
N ASP A 193 19.37 6.16 -20.90
CA ASP A 193 20.40 7.06 -20.35
C ASP A 193 19.95 8.54 -20.37
N GLU A 194 19.16 8.96 -21.38
CA GLU A 194 18.62 10.32 -21.46
C GLU A 194 17.69 10.62 -20.27
N LEU A 195 16.75 9.72 -19.97
CA LEU A 195 15.83 9.84 -18.85
C LEU A 195 16.54 9.71 -17.50
N TYR A 196 17.62 8.91 -17.44
CA TYR A 196 18.47 8.84 -16.27
C TYR A 196 19.18 10.17 -15.97
N GLU A 197 19.80 10.80 -16.99
CA GLU A 197 20.41 12.11 -16.86
C GLU A 197 19.38 13.21 -16.51
N LEU A 198 18.18 13.12 -17.06
CA LEU A 198 17.10 14.05 -16.75
C LEU A 198 16.69 13.94 -15.27
N LEU A 199 16.49 12.72 -14.77
CA LEU A 199 16.19 12.47 -13.36
C LEU A 199 17.31 12.95 -12.46
N ASP A 200 18.57 12.69 -12.79
CA ASP A 200 19.73 13.16 -12.02
C ASP A 200 19.78 14.70 -11.91
N LYS A 201 19.55 15.41 -13.01
CA LYS A 201 19.47 16.88 -13.03
C LYS A 201 18.27 17.39 -12.21
N GLN A 202 17.12 16.73 -12.33
CA GLN A 202 15.92 17.09 -11.59
C GLN A 202 16.13 16.92 -10.07
N MET A 203 16.73 15.80 -9.65
CA MET A 203 17.07 15.56 -8.24
C MET A 203 18.08 16.59 -7.72
N ALA A 204 19.11 16.92 -8.49
CA ALA A 204 20.09 17.94 -8.12
C ALA A 204 19.46 19.33 -7.94
N SER A 205 18.52 19.72 -8.83
CA SER A 205 17.87 21.04 -8.78
C SER A 205 16.87 21.21 -7.63
N HIS A 206 16.38 20.11 -7.06
CA HIS A 206 15.38 20.09 -6.01
C HIS A 206 15.88 19.48 -4.68
N ALA A 207 17.18 19.23 -4.55
CA ALA A 207 17.75 18.51 -3.40
C ALA A 207 17.40 19.13 -2.05
N ASP A 208 17.27 20.47 -1.98
CA ASP A 208 16.98 21.20 -0.73
C ASP A 208 15.49 21.15 -0.31
N GLU A 209 14.59 20.73 -1.21
CA GLU A 209 13.15 20.69 -0.94
C GLU A 209 12.56 19.27 -0.97
N VAL A 210 13.31 18.27 -1.47
CA VAL A 210 12.84 16.88 -1.58
C VAL A 210 13.11 16.11 -0.30
N ALA A 211 12.04 15.57 0.29
CA ALA A 211 12.10 14.67 1.44
C ALA A 211 12.39 13.23 1.02
N GLY A 212 11.80 12.78 -0.09
CA GLY A 212 11.94 11.40 -0.55
C GLY A 212 11.47 11.21 -1.99
N LEU A 213 11.77 10.03 -2.54
CA LEU A 213 11.29 9.55 -3.82
C LEU A 213 10.45 8.29 -3.59
N LEU A 214 9.26 8.25 -4.21
CA LEU A 214 8.36 7.09 -4.16
C LEU A 214 8.45 6.30 -5.47
N ILE A 215 8.46 4.96 -5.34
CA ILE A 215 8.43 4.05 -6.49
C ILE A 215 7.69 2.76 -6.15
N GLU A 216 6.94 2.23 -7.11
CA GLU A 216 6.48 0.84 -7.13
C GLU A 216 7.61 -0.02 -7.72
N PRO A 217 8.28 -0.89 -6.95
CA PRO A 217 9.41 -1.67 -7.46
C PRO A 217 9.00 -2.65 -8.56
N LEU A 218 9.70 -2.63 -9.69
CA LEU A 218 9.63 -3.54 -10.83
C LEU A 218 8.35 -3.50 -11.65
N VAL A 219 7.23 -2.99 -11.14
CA VAL A 219 5.99 -2.83 -11.91
C VAL A 219 5.09 -1.76 -11.31
N GLN A 220 4.64 -0.83 -12.14
CA GLN A 220 3.56 0.10 -11.81
C GLN A 220 2.23 -0.63 -12.05
N GLY A 221 1.53 -0.99 -10.96
CA GLY A 221 0.36 -1.86 -11.05
C GLY A 221 -0.87 -1.16 -11.65
N ALA A 222 -1.45 -0.23 -10.93
CA ALA A 222 -2.66 0.48 -11.34
C ALA A 222 -2.44 1.40 -12.55
N GLY A 223 -1.21 1.84 -12.79
CA GLY A 223 -0.80 2.62 -13.97
C GLY A 223 -0.70 1.81 -15.28
N GLY A 224 -1.30 0.61 -15.33
CA GLY A 224 -1.38 -0.17 -16.56
C GLY A 224 -0.47 -1.39 -16.61
N MET A 225 0.01 -1.88 -15.48
CA MET A 225 0.92 -3.03 -15.39
C MET A 225 2.23 -2.81 -16.18
N VAL A 226 2.82 -1.63 -16.01
CA VAL A 226 4.06 -1.22 -16.70
C VAL A 226 5.26 -1.79 -15.96
N PHE A 227 5.92 -2.77 -16.55
CA PHE A 227 7.11 -3.40 -15.99
C PHE A 227 8.37 -2.58 -16.29
N HIS A 228 9.26 -2.49 -15.33
CA HIS A 228 10.61 -1.95 -15.49
C HIS A 228 11.66 -2.90 -14.91
N SER A 229 12.90 -2.77 -15.39
CA SER A 229 13.95 -3.71 -15.02
C SER A 229 14.54 -3.43 -13.62
N GLU A 230 15.21 -4.42 -13.07
CA GLU A 230 16.01 -4.31 -11.84
C GLU A 230 17.07 -3.20 -11.96
N GLU A 231 17.64 -3.01 -13.15
CA GLU A 231 18.63 -1.96 -13.42
C GLU A 231 18.03 -0.56 -13.26
N VAL A 232 16.78 -0.35 -13.66
CA VAL A 232 16.07 0.93 -13.43
C VAL A 232 15.97 1.21 -11.93
N LEU A 233 15.59 0.22 -11.13
CA LEU A 233 15.48 0.38 -9.68
C LEU A 233 16.85 0.64 -9.03
N LYS A 234 17.92 -0.05 -9.46
CA LYS A 234 19.30 0.18 -9.02
C LYS A 234 19.76 1.61 -9.34
N LYS A 235 19.50 2.08 -10.55
CA LYS A 235 19.82 3.46 -10.98
C LYS A 235 19.13 4.50 -10.10
N ILE A 236 17.82 4.31 -9.82
CA ILE A 236 17.05 5.20 -8.93
C ILE A 236 17.65 5.20 -7.52
N ALA A 237 17.91 4.03 -6.94
CA ALA A 237 18.53 3.94 -5.61
C ALA A 237 19.91 4.61 -5.54
N ALA A 238 20.72 4.48 -6.58
CA ALA A 238 22.01 5.13 -6.67
C ALA A 238 21.87 6.67 -6.72
N LEU A 239 20.90 7.20 -7.45
CA LEU A 239 20.60 8.63 -7.49
C LEU A 239 20.08 9.15 -6.15
N CYS A 240 19.19 8.41 -5.49
CA CYS A 240 18.72 8.73 -4.15
C CYS A 240 19.90 8.88 -3.17
N LYS A 241 20.80 7.91 -3.19
CA LYS A 241 22.03 7.97 -2.38
C LYS A 241 22.94 9.15 -2.74
N LYS A 242 23.13 9.43 -4.05
CA LYS A 242 23.96 10.53 -4.54
C LYS A 242 23.47 11.90 -4.07
N HIS A 243 22.15 12.10 -4.06
CA HIS A 243 21.52 13.38 -3.72
C HIS A 243 21.00 13.45 -2.29
N ASP A 244 21.28 12.45 -1.45
CA ASP A 244 20.78 12.33 -0.07
C ASP A 244 19.25 12.53 0.00
N ILE A 245 18.51 11.79 -0.84
CA ILE A 245 17.05 11.73 -0.91
C ILE A 245 16.62 10.36 -0.40
N LEU A 246 15.62 10.30 0.49
CA LEU A 246 15.11 9.03 1.02
C LEU A 246 14.36 8.24 -0.05
N LEU A 247 14.62 6.94 -0.15
CA LEU A 247 13.90 6.05 -1.04
C LEU A 247 12.76 5.37 -0.30
N ILE A 248 11.52 5.59 -0.79
CA ILE A 248 10.31 4.96 -0.28
C ILE A 248 9.82 3.95 -1.32
N ALA A 249 9.89 2.68 -1.00
CA ALA A 249 9.42 1.60 -1.85
C ALA A 249 7.96 1.24 -1.52
N ASP A 250 7.07 1.45 -2.47
CA ASP A 250 5.69 1.02 -2.38
C ASP A 250 5.56 -0.44 -2.85
N GLU A 251 5.62 -1.36 -1.92
CA GLU A 251 5.43 -2.79 -2.16
C GLU A 251 4.02 -3.29 -1.79
N ILE A 252 3.05 -2.40 -1.77
CA ILE A 252 1.65 -2.75 -1.48
C ILE A 252 1.10 -3.77 -2.49
N MET A 253 1.48 -3.63 -3.77
CA MET A 253 1.10 -4.56 -4.83
C MET A 253 2.23 -5.54 -5.18
N THR A 254 3.48 -5.09 -5.15
CA THR A 254 4.64 -5.84 -5.67
C THR A 254 5.25 -6.81 -4.68
N GLY A 255 5.10 -6.57 -3.39
CA GLY A 255 5.68 -7.37 -2.31
C GLY A 255 4.93 -8.66 -1.98
N LEU A 256 5.45 -9.35 -0.98
CA LEU A 256 4.90 -10.58 -0.40
C LEU A 256 4.62 -11.66 -1.47
N GLY A 257 5.66 -12.00 -2.24
CA GLY A 257 5.62 -13.10 -3.21
C GLY A 257 5.00 -12.75 -4.57
N ARG A 258 4.40 -11.56 -4.75
CA ARG A 258 3.71 -11.20 -6.01
C ARG A 258 4.59 -11.32 -7.25
N LEU A 259 5.86 -10.96 -7.14
CA LEU A 259 6.84 -11.00 -8.22
C LEU A 259 7.85 -12.16 -8.08
N GLY A 260 7.61 -13.09 -7.17
CA GLY A 260 8.45 -14.26 -6.91
C GLY A 260 9.25 -14.16 -5.60
N ASP A 261 9.81 -12.99 -5.31
CA ASP A 261 10.52 -12.74 -4.05
C ASP A 261 9.58 -12.16 -2.99
N MET A 262 9.87 -12.37 -1.71
CA MET A 262 9.07 -11.81 -0.62
C MET A 262 9.09 -10.27 -0.63
N VAL A 263 10.20 -9.67 -1.02
CA VAL A 263 10.39 -8.23 -1.18
C VAL A 263 10.91 -7.96 -2.58
N ALA A 264 10.17 -7.23 -3.39
CA ALA A 264 10.52 -6.98 -4.79
C ALA A 264 11.87 -6.23 -4.95
N CYS A 265 12.18 -5.33 -4.01
CA CYS A 265 13.47 -4.63 -3.98
C CYS A 265 14.67 -5.58 -3.88
N GLN A 266 14.53 -6.76 -3.26
CA GLN A 266 15.62 -7.74 -3.11
C GLN A 266 16.11 -8.27 -4.46
N ARG A 267 15.24 -8.38 -5.48
CA ARG A 267 15.67 -8.79 -6.83
C ARG A 267 16.67 -7.84 -7.46
N ALA A 268 16.60 -6.57 -7.09
CA ALA A 268 17.51 -5.53 -7.56
C ALA A 268 18.65 -5.25 -6.57
N ASP A 269 18.84 -6.03 -5.51
CA ASP A 269 19.78 -5.75 -4.41
C ASP A 269 19.64 -4.31 -3.86
N VAL A 270 18.41 -3.77 -3.85
CA VAL A 270 18.12 -2.42 -3.36
C VAL A 270 17.53 -2.49 -1.96
N ILE A 271 18.09 -1.68 -1.06
CA ILE A 271 17.61 -1.49 0.31
C ILE A 271 17.02 -0.08 0.38
N PRO A 272 15.69 0.10 0.41
CA PRO A 272 15.08 1.41 0.58
C PRO A 272 15.20 1.90 2.03
N ASP A 273 14.96 3.19 2.27
CA ASP A 273 14.88 3.76 3.62
C ASP A 273 13.55 3.43 4.30
N ILE A 274 12.47 3.35 3.51
CA ILE A 274 11.11 3.03 3.96
C ILE A 274 10.48 2.09 2.94
N ILE A 275 9.74 1.10 3.43
CA ILE A 275 8.98 0.16 2.59
C ILE A 275 7.55 0.00 3.13
N THR A 276 6.58 -0.22 2.24
CA THR A 276 5.18 -0.40 2.65
C THR A 276 4.59 -1.71 2.13
N PHE A 277 3.79 -2.38 2.97
CA PHE A 277 3.03 -3.58 2.60
C PHE A 277 1.56 -3.43 2.95
N SER A 278 0.67 -4.03 2.13
CA SER A 278 -0.77 -4.15 2.39
C SER A 278 -1.33 -5.33 1.59
N LYS A 279 -2.43 -5.17 0.86
CA LYS A 279 -3.07 -6.17 -0.03
C LYS A 279 -2.86 -7.63 0.39
N THR A 280 -1.80 -8.27 -0.12
CA THR A 280 -1.46 -9.68 0.16
C THR A 280 -1.11 -9.96 1.62
N LEU A 281 -0.83 -8.95 2.43
CA LEU A 281 -0.34 -9.10 3.81
C LEU A 281 -1.23 -10.02 4.65
N THR A 282 -2.55 -9.90 4.53
CA THR A 282 -3.52 -10.75 5.27
C THR A 282 -4.14 -11.86 4.42
N GLY A 283 -3.54 -12.17 3.26
CA GLY A 283 -4.15 -13.08 2.28
C GLY A 283 -5.51 -12.60 1.76
N GLY A 284 -5.76 -11.28 1.79
CA GLY A 284 -7.03 -10.68 1.37
C GLY A 284 -8.21 -10.88 2.33
N THR A 285 -7.94 -11.26 3.59
CA THR A 285 -9.00 -11.61 4.56
C THR A 285 -9.55 -10.39 5.28
N VAL A 286 -8.68 -9.49 5.77
CA VAL A 286 -9.06 -8.27 6.49
C VAL A 286 -8.09 -7.13 6.17
N PRO A 287 -8.52 -5.85 6.30
CA PRO A 287 -7.63 -4.71 6.10
C PRO A 287 -6.48 -4.71 7.11
N LEU A 288 -5.26 -4.56 6.62
CA LEU A 288 -4.06 -4.26 7.40
C LEU A 288 -2.98 -3.76 6.44
N ALA A 289 -2.17 -2.84 6.91
CA ALA A 289 -0.96 -2.40 6.22
C ALA A 289 0.17 -2.13 7.21
N ALA A 290 1.38 -2.05 6.70
CA ALA A 290 2.57 -1.75 7.47
C ALA A 290 3.49 -0.81 6.70
N THR A 291 4.05 0.17 7.40
CA THR A 291 5.15 1.00 6.96
C THR A 291 6.37 0.61 7.78
N ILE A 292 7.44 0.19 7.13
CA ILE A 292 8.64 -0.29 7.78
C ILE A 292 9.77 0.67 7.48
N ALA A 293 10.33 1.25 8.52
CA ALA A 293 11.43 2.19 8.44
C ALA A 293 12.77 1.51 8.77
N SER A 294 13.83 2.00 8.14
CA SER A 294 15.19 1.63 8.51
C SER A 294 15.55 2.17 9.90
N ARG A 295 16.59 1.56 10.52
CA ARG A 295 17.15 2.03 11.79
C ARG A 295 17.55 3.52 11.69
N ARG A 296 18.17 3.95 10.58
CA ARG A 296 18.53 5.35 10.33
C ARG A 296 17.33 6.29 10.48
N ILE A 297 16.18 5.91 9.92
CA ILE A 297 14.96 6.71 10.04
C ILE A 297 14.48 6.73 11.49
N PHE A 298 14.35 5.56 12.12
CA PHE A 298 13.83 5.43 13.48
C PHE A 298 14.66 6.20 14.51
N GLU A 299 15.99 6.17 14.42
CA GLU A 299 16.89 6.85 15.35
C GLU A 299 16.70 8.38 15.36
N ALA A 300 16.26 8.98 14.26
CA ALA A 300 15.94 10.41 14.20
C ALA A 300 14.71 10.80 15.05
N PHE A 301 13.89 9.83 15.47
CA PHE A 301 12.72 10.05 16.32
C PHE A 301 13.01 9.78 17.81
N LEU A 302 14.22 9.30 18.14
CA LEU A 302 14.65 9.05 19.53
C LEU A 302 15.18 10.34 20.13
N ASP A 303 14.40 10.96 20.99
CA ASP A 303 14.78 12.20 21.70
C ASP A 303 14.00 12.31 23.01
N ASP A 304 14.51 13.11 23.95
CA ASP A 304 13.80 13.43 25.19
C ASP A 304 12.63 14.42 24.95
N ASP A 305 12.64 15.13 23.80
CA ASP A 305 11.57 16.03 23.37
C ASP A 305 10.43 15.22 22.73
N PRO A 306 9.24 15.14 23.39
CA PRO A 306 8.11 14.39 22.88
C PRO A 306 7.55 14.94 21.54
N SER A 307 7.88 16.17 21.17
CA SER A 307 7.46 16.74 19.87
C SER A 307 8.13 16.06 18.67
N LYS A 308 9.24 15.36 18.88
CA LYS A 308 9.93 14.57 17.86
C LYS A 308 9.32 13.19 17.61
N ALA A 309 8.33 12.78 18.40
CA ALA A 309 7.63 11.53 18.16
C ALA A 309 6.80 11.56 16.88
N LEU A 310 6.62 10.40 16.24
CA LEU A 310 5.73 10.27 15.09
C LEU A 310 4.27 10.45 15.51
N MET A 311 3.68 11.60 15.21
CA MET A 311 2.29 11.93 15.57
C MET A 311 1.31 11.37 14.53
N HIS A 312 1.09 10.04 14.61
CA HIS A 312 0.07 9.31 13.86
C HIS A 312 -0.36 8.09 14.69
N GLY A 313 -1.66 7.80 14.75
CA GLY A 313 -2.17 6.69 15.56
C GLY A 313 -3.60 6.32 15.20
N PRO A 314 -3.81 5.44 14.17
CA PRO A 314 -5.13 4.93 13.86
C PRO A 314 -5.69 4.10 15.03
N THR A 315 -6.99 4.22 15.30
CA THR A 315 -7.65 3.50 16.39
C THR A 315 -7.44 1.98 16.30
N PHE A 316 -7.48 1.44 15.09
CA PHE A 316 -7.36 0.00 14.83
C PHE A 316 -5.95 -0.43 14.37
N MET A 317 -4.93 0.43 14.48
CA MET A 317 -3.58 0.05 14.07
C MET A 317 -3.12 -1.23 14.76
N GLY A 318 -2.51 -2.14 13.99
CA GLY A 318 -2.06 -3.43 14.50
C GLY A 318 -3.19 -4.28 15.07
N ASN A 319 -4.41 -4.20 14.51
CA ASN A 319 -5.56 -4.98 14.99
C ASN A 319 -5.18 -6.46 15.17
N PRO A 320 -5.46 -7.08 16.33
CA PRO A 320 -5.06 -8.46 16.62
C PRO A 320 -5.52 -9.48 15.59
N ILE A 321 -6.75 -9.32 15.06
CA ILE A 321 -7.30 -10.22 14.03
C ILE A 321 -6.53 -10.07 12.72
N GLY A 322 -6.25 -8.82 12.31
CA GLY A 322 -5.44 -8.53 11.12
C GLY A 322 -4.02 -9.08 11.25
N CYS A 323 -3.40 -8.90 12.42
CA CYS A 323 -2.07 -9.46 12.69
C CYS A 323 -2.06 -10.99 12.65
N ALA A 324 -3.06 -11.65 13.23
CA ALA A 324 -3.18 -13.12 13.19
C ALA A 324 -3.38 -13.63 11.76
N ALA A 325 -4.23 -12.97 10.96
CA ALA A 325 -4.40 -13.29 9.55
C ALA A 325 -3.09 -13.13 8.76
N ALA A 326 -2.35 -12.04 9.01
CA ALA A 326 -1.08 -11.78 8.34
C ALA A 326 0.00 -12.79 8.73
N ILE A 327 0.10 -13.18 9.99
CA ILE A 327 1.02 -14.23 10.44
C ILE A 327 0.70 -15.54 9.73
N ALA A 328 -0.58 -15.94 9.71
CA ALA A 328 -1.01 -17.16 9.04
C ALA A 328 -0.81 -17.10 7.51
N SER A 329 -0.97 -15.92 6.90
CA SER A 329 -0.63 -15.70 5.49
C SER A 329 0.86 -15.89 5.23
N LEU A 330 1.72 -15.32 6.09
CA LEU A 330 3.18 -15.48 5.99
C LEU A 330 3.67 -16.91 6.23
N ASP A 331 2.90 -17.74 6.95
CA ASP A 331 3.22 -19.16 7.15
C ASP A 331 3.07 -20.00 5.87
N LEU A 332 2.39 -19.48 4.85
CA LEU A 332 2.06 -20.19 3.61
C LEU A 332 3.04 -19.89 2.47
N PHE A 333 3.98 -18.99 2.67
CA PHE A 333 5.10 -18.74 1.78
C PHE A 333 6.31 -19.58 2.18
#